data_4a1bda778a8bb4d43031110c4546dbb6
#
_entry.id   4a1bda778a8bb4d43031110c4546dbb6
#
_cell.length_a   1.000
_cell.length_b   1.000
_cell.length_c   1.000
_cell.angle_alpha   90.00
_cell.angle_beta   90.00
_cell.angle_gamma   90.00
#
_symmetry.space_group_name_H-M   'P 1'
#
loop_
_entity.id
_entity.type
_entity.pdbx_description
1 polymer ?
#
loop_
_entity_poly.entity_id
_entity_poly.type
_entity_poly.pdbx_seq_one_letter_code
_entity_poly.pdbx_strand_id
1 'polypeptide(L)'
;GGADPDFFDSNGELRGYKRDLYEGGIRVPMIVKWNDVIEKGTKSDHISAFWDFVPTVADIIGEKTPENIDGISFLPTLKGVESQKEHDYLYWEFHENNGRQAIRKGDWKAVRYNVHNDGKMELYNLKTDMSENIDLAGAYPDKVAEFDSLMKASRTESDLFRFE
;
A
#
# COMPACT_ATOMS: atom_id res chain seq x y z
N GLY A 1 0.83 8.55 -12.20
CA GLY A 1 0.41 8.12 -13.52
C GLY A 1 -0.18 9.28 -14.29
N GLY A 2 0.02 9.42 -15.52
CA GLY A 2 -0.45 10.52 -16.34
C GLY A 2 0.50 10.75 -17.49
N ALA A 3 1.00 11.96 -17.61
CA ALA A 3 2.04 12.30 -18.56
C ALA A 3 3.35 11.56 -18.23
N ASP A 4 4.32 11.64 -19.12
CA ASP A 4 5.63 11.02 -18.99
C ASP A 4 6.27 11.34 -17.62
N PRO A 5 6.43 10.36 -16.72
CA PRO A 5 6.94 10.61 -15.37
C PRO A 5 8.42 11.00 -15.37
N ASP A 6 9.20 10.50 -16.33
CA ASP A 6 10.64 10.78 -16.41
C ASP A 6 10.87 12.23 -16.87
N PHE A 7 10.04 12.70 -17.81
CA PHE A 7 10.12 14.08 -18.28
C PHE A 7 9.68 15.10 -17.20
N PHE A 8 8.63 14.79 -16.44
CA PHE A 8 8.06 15.71 -15.45
C PHE A 8 8.63 15.51 -14.05
N ASP A 9 9.48 14.51 -13.83
CA ASP A 9 9.97 14.10 -12.50
C ASP A 9 8.84 13.97 -11.46
N SER A 10 7.70 13.45 -11.90
CA SER A 10 6.46 13.47 -11.13
C SER A 10 6.46 12.53 -9.94
N ASN A 11 7.35 11.54 -9.92
CA ASN A 11 7.52 10.58 -8.84
C ASN A 11 8.72 10.91 -7.93
N GLY A 12 9.53 11.92 -8.29
CA GLY A 12 10.76 12.25 -7.58
C GLY A 12 11.67 11.02 -7.49
N GLU A 13 12.19 10.76 -6.30
CA GLU A 13 13.09 9.62 -6.04
C GLU A 13 12.39 8.26 -5.95
N LEU A 14 11.05 8.21 -5.98
CA LEU A 14 10.31 6.98 -5.81
C LEU A 14 10.34 6.11 -7.07
N ARG A 15 10.74 4.86 -6.92
CA ARG A 15 10.80 3.88 -8.00
C ARG A 15 9.42 3.55 -8.54
N GLY A 16 9.32 3.37 -9.86
CA GLY A 16 8.10 2.96 -10.54
C GLY A 16 7.11 4.09 -10.80
N TYR A 17 6.06 3.79 -11.54
CA TYR A 17 5.00 4.70 -11.91
C TYR A 17 3.70 3.92 -12.17
N LYS A 18 2.74 4.48 -12.87
CA LYS A 18 1.45 3.85 -13.21
C LYS A 18 1.63 2.36 -13.55
N ARG A 19 0.86 1.49 -12.90
CA ARG A 19 0.86 0.03 -12.99
C ARG A 19 1.98 -0.68 -12.21
N ASP A 20 2.96 0.05 -11.68
CA ASP A 20 3.95 -0.53 -10.78
C ASP A 20 3.42 -0.61 -9.35
N LEU A 21 3.93 -1.60 -8.61
CA LEU A 21 3.63 -1.77 -7.19
C LEU A 21 4.80 -1.32 -6.28
N TYR A 22 5.83 -0.72 -6.87
CA TYR A 22 6.82 0.08 -6.13
C TYR A 22 6.18 1.38 -5.62
N GLU A 23 6.83 2.06 -4.69
CA GLU A 23 6.27 3.27 -4.04
C GLU A 23 5.83 4.35 -5.05
N GLY A 24 6.59 4.57 -6.12
CA GLY A 24 6.23 5.53 -7.17
C GLY A 24 4.94 5.19 -7.93
N GLY A 25 4.51 3.92 -7.91
CA GLY A 25 3.27 3.48 -8.54
C GLY A 25 2.04 3.53 -7.63
N ILE A 26 2.23 3.37 -6.31
CA ILE A 26 1.12 3.24 -5.34
C ILE A 26 1.07 4.35 -4.29
N ARG A 27 2.19 5.02 -4.00
CA ARG A 27 2.24 6.09 -3.00
C ARG A 27 1.75 7.40 -3.61
N VAL A 28 0.76 8.00 -2.99
CA VAL A 28 0.19 9.28 -3.43
C VAL A 28 0.07 10.25 -2.25
N PRO A 29 0.25 11.56 -2.46
CA PRO A 29 -0.01 12.55 -1.41
C PRO A 29 -1.53 12.63 -1.15
N MET A 30 -1.90 12.82 0.13
CA MET A 30 -3.26 13.07 0.55
C MET A 30 -3.34 14.39 1.29
N ILE A 31 -4.27 15.26 0.90
CA ILE A 31 -4.56 16.53 1.57
C ILE A 31 -6.04 16.54 1.93
N VAL A 32 -6.33 16.74 3.20
CA VAL A 32 -7.70 16.79 3.70
C VAL A 32 -7.97 18.14 4.35
N LYS A 33 -9.12 18.72 4.02
CA LYS A 33 -9.62 19.94 4.66
C LYS A 33 -11.02 19.67 5.22
N TRP A 34 -11.17 19.90 6.53
CA TRP A 34 -12.45 19.84 7.21
C TRP A 34 -12.49 20.94 8.27
N ASN A 35 -13.24 22.00 7.95
CA ASN A 35 -13.29 23.18 8.81
C ASN A 35 -13.81 22.81 10.19
N ASP A 36 -13.22 23.38 11.21
CA ASP A 36 -13.59 23.23 12.62
C ASP A 36 -13.42 21.80 13.19
N VAL A 37 -12.92 20.85 12.41
CA VAL A 37 -12.67 19.46 12.82
C VAL A 37 -11.19 19.12 12.74
N ILE A 38 -10.53 19.45 11.63
CA ILE A 38 -9.09 19.20 11.45
C ILE A 38 -8.32 20.48 11.76
N GLU A 39 -7.36 20.38 12.66
CA GLU A 39 -6.46 21.48 13.00
C GLU A 39 -5.60 21.86 11.78
N LYS A 40 -5.50 23.16 11.52
CA LYS A 40 -4.75 23.67 10.36
C LYS A 40 -3.26 23.39 10.48
N GLY A 41 -2.66 22.93 9.40
CA GLY A 41 -1.22 22.71 9.30
C GLY A 41 -0.74 21.41 9.97
N THR A 42 -1.64 20.54 10.44
CA THR A 42 -1.28 19.22 10.96
C THR A 42 -0.74 18.32 9.85
N LYS A 43 0.14 17.39 10.23
CA LYS A 43 0.69 16.34 9.37
C LYS A 43 0.56 15.02 10.09
N SER A 44 0.41 13.94 9.35
CA SER A 44 0.35 12.59 9.89
C SER A 44 1.14 11.64 9.00
N ASP A 45 1.88 10.72 9.62
CA ASP A 45 2.57 9.61 8.96
C ASP A 45 1.77 8.31 9.01
N HIS A 46 0.46 8.40 9.35
CA HIS A 46 -0.43 7.23 9.36
C HIS A 46 -0.48 6.58 7.99
N ILE A 47 -0.22 5.26 7.97
CA ILE A 47 -0.23 4.45 6.74
C ILE A 47 -1.67 4.04 6.44
N SER A 48 -2.20 4.50 5.32
CA SER A 48 -3.54 4.18 4.86
C SER A 48 -3.55 3.82 3.37
N ALA A 49 -4.64 3.24 2.91
CA ALA A 49 -4.84 2.87 1.52
C ALA A 49 -6.21 3.35 1.00
N PHE A 50 -6.45 3.27 -0.31
CA PHE A 50 -7.70 3.76 -0.90
C PHE A 50 -8.94 3.06 -0.36
N TRP A 51 -8.86 1.79 0.01
CA TRP A 51 -9.97 1.04 0.60
C TRP A 51 -10.36 1.50 2.01
N ASP A 52 -9.53 2.31 2.67
CA ASP A 52 -9.82 2.92 3.97
C ASP A 52 -10.79 4.10 3.86
N PHE A 53 -10.99 4.59 2.63
CA PHE A 53 -11.88 5.73 2.40
C PHE A 53 -13.34 5.40 2.73
N VAL A 54 -13.82 4.21 2.34
CA VAL A 54 -15.20 3.77 2.58
C VAL A 54 -15.54 3.72 4.06
N PRO A 55 -14.80 3.00 4.92
CA PRO A 55 -15.08 2.99 6.36
C PRO A 55 -14.89 4.37 7.01
N THR A 56 -13.98 5.19 6.52
CA THR A 56 -13.81 6.56 7.04
C THR A 56 -15.04 7.42 6.77
N VAL A 57 -15.60 7.34 5.55
CA VAL A 57 -16.83 8.07 5.21
C VAL A 57 -18.01 7.53 6.02
N ALA A 58 -18.15 6.22 6.19
CA ALA A 58 -19.20 5.63 7.02
C ALA A 58 -19.15 6.17 8.45
N ASP A 59 -17.97 6.20 9.07
CA ASP A 59 -17.78 6.78 10.40
C ASP A 59 -18.12 8.28 10.47
N ILE A 60 -17.80 9.05 9.44
CA ILE A 60 -18.11 10.49 9.38
C ILE A 60 -19.62 10.73 9.39
N ILE A 61 -20.37 9.94 8.66
CA ILE A 61 -21.83 10.11 8.53
C ILE A 61 -22.63 9.30 9.57
N GLY A 62 -21.96 8.53 10.43
CA GLY A 62 -22.59 7.73 11.49
C GLY A 62 -23.28 6.46 10.98
N GLU A 63 -22.89 5.97 9.81
CA GLU A 63 -23.41 4.75 9.21
C GLU A 63 -22.51 3.54 9.51
N LYS A 64 -23.09 2.34 9.42
CA LYS A 64 -22.31 1.12 9.59
C LYS A 64 -21.36 0.93 8.41
N THR A 65 -20.11 0.63 8.73
CA THR A 65 -19.14 0.15 7.74
C THR A 65 -19.66 -1.16 7.09
N PRO A 66 -19.57 -1.33 5.77
CA PRO A 66 -19.90 -2.59 5.12
C PRO A 66 -19.11 -3.76 5.73
N GLU A 67 -19.74 -4.92 5.81
CA GLU A 67 -19.08 -6.14 6.27
C GLU A 67 -18.12 -6.68 5.19
N ASN A 68 -17.11 -7.41 5.62
CA ASN A 68 -16.12 -8.08 4.74
C ASN A 68 -15.35 -7.11 3.82
N ILE A 69 -14.89 -6.00 4.37
CA ILE A 69 -13.96 -5.08 3.70
C ILE A 69 -12.61 -5.05 4.43
N ASP A 70 -11.55 -4.77 3.70
CA ASP A 70 -10.19 -4.70 4.24
C ASP A 70 -9.88 -3.32 4.86
N GLY A 71 -10.72 -2.32 4.62
CA GLY A 71 -10.49 -0.95 5.02
C GLY A 71 -10.63 -0.72 6.53
N ILE A 72 -9.77 0.15 7.06
CA ILE A 72 -9.81 0.67 8.42
C ILE A 72 -10.04 2.19 8.35
N SER A 73 -11.01 2.68 9.12
CA SER A 73 -11.26 4.11 9.17
C SER A 73 -10.06 4.89 9.72
N PHE A 74 -9.65 5.94 9.03
CA PHE A 74 -8.65 6.90 9.51
C PHE A 74 -9.27 8.18 10.09
N LEU A 75 -10.56 8.16 10.43
CA LEU A 75 -11.23 9.29 11.08
C LEU A 75 -10.55 9.73 12.40
N PRO A 76 -10.05 8.80 13.26
CA PRO A 76 -9.31 9.20 14.46
C PRO A 76 -8.06 10.02 14.12
N THR A 77 -7.30 9.64 13.12
CA THR A 77 -6.13 10.40 12.62
C THR A 77 -6.54 11.81 12.14
N LEU A 78 -7.64 11.94 11.39
CA LEU A 78 -8.15 13.24 10.95
C LEU A 78 -8.54 14.16 12.11
N LYS A 79 -9.02 13.58 13.20
CA LYS A 79 -9.41 14.31 14.42
C LYS A 79 -8.27 14.52 15.42
N GLY A 80 -7.07 14.04 15.14
CA GLY A 80 -5.93 14.11 16.06
C GLY A 80 -6.10 13.27 17.33
N VAL A 81 -6.83 12.14 17.25
CA VAL A 81 -7.10 11.24 18.38
C VAL A 81 -6.15 10.05 18.33
N GLU A 82 -5.57 9.69 19.47
CA GLU A 82 -4.55 8.62 19.59
C GLU A 82 -5.08 7.20 19.36
N SER A 83 -6.40 6.97 19.31
CA SER A 83 -7.00 5.64 19.17
C SER A 83 -7.06 5.10 17.73
N GLN A 84 -6.18 5.58 16.84
CA GLN A 84 -6.11 5.12 15.46
C GLN A 84 -5.70 3.65 15.40
N LYS A 85 -6.53 2.83 14.76
CA LYS A 85 -6.17 1.44 14.41
C LYS A 85 -5.26 1.44 13.18
N GLU A 86 -4.27 0.57 13.19
CA GLU A 86 -3.35 0.38 12.09
C GLU A 86 -3.65 -0.93 11.36
N HIS A 87 -3.28 -1.02 10.09
CA HIS A 87 -3.26 -2.27 9.36
C HIS A 87 -2.10 -3.15 9.84
N ASP A 88 -2.37 -4.43 10.05
CA ASP A 88 -1.30 -5.40 10.26
C ASP A 88 -0.39 -5.50 9.04
N TYR A 89 -0.97 -5.40 7.85
CA TYR A 89 -0.29 -5.30 6.56
C TYR A 89 -1.23 -4.72 5.50
N LEU A 90 -0.66 -4.25 4.39
CA LEU A 90 -1.36 -3.84 3.18
C LEU A 90 -0.93 -4.73 2.01
N TYR A 91 -1.88 -5.20 1.21
CA TYR A 91 -1.64 -6.09 0.07
C TYR A 91 -2.18 -5.50 -1.22
N TRP A 92 -1.42 -5.64 -2.29
CA TRP A 92 -1.79 -5.23 -3.65
C TRP A 92 -1.46 -6.33 -4.64
N GLU A 93 -2.32 -6.47 -5.65
CA GLU A 93 -2.01 -7.26 -6.85
C GLU A 93 -2.44 -6.53 -8.11
N PHE A 94 -1.73 -6.81 -9.20
CA PHE A 94 -1.97 -6.24 -10.50
C PHE A 94 -1.67 -7.29 -11.57
N HIS A 95 -2.69 -7.68 -12.35
CA HIS A 95 -2.63 -8.87 -13.20
C HIS A 95 -2.00 -8.65 -14.57
N GLU A 96 -1.94 -7.41 -15.08
CA GLU A 96 -1.27 -7.12 -16.34
C GLU A 96 0.26 -7.34 -16.25
N ASN A 97 0.92 -7.48 -17.40
CA ASN A 97 2.37 -7.61 -17.51
C ASN A 97 2.94 -8.79 -16.69
N ASN A 98 2.38 -9.98 -16.86
CA ASN A 98 2.75 -11.23 -16.20
C ASN A 98 2.51 -11.25 -14.68
N GLY A 99 1.62 -10.40 -14.20
CA GLY A 99 1.23 -10.38 -12.80
C GLY A 99 2.27 -9.73 -11.87
N ARG A 100 1.75 -9.01 -10.90
CA ARG A 100 2.53 -8.32 -9.85
C ARG A 100 1.83 -8.45 -8.52
N GLN A 101 2.59 -8.60 -7.46
CA GLN A 101 2.11 -8.60 -6.07
C GLN A 101 3.02 -7.70 -5.24
N ALA A 102 2.45 -7.02 -4.26
CA ALA A 102 3.21 -6.33 -3.23
C ALA A 102 2.50 -6.46 -1.88
N ILE A 103 3.28 -6.51 -0.81
CA ILE A 103 2.78 -6.49 0.55
C ILE A 103 3.69 -5.60 1.40
N ARG A 104 3.07 -4.77 2.22
CA ARG A 104 3.76 -3.92 3.19
C ARG A 104 3.30 -4.26 4.60
N LYS A 105 4.27 -4.50 5.49
CA LYS A 105 4.05 -4.72 6.92
C LYS A 105 5.02 -3.84 7.71
N GLY A 106 4.49 -2.79 8.32
CA GLY A 106 5.28 -1.76 8.97
C GLY A 106 6.27 -1.08 8.00
N ASP A 107 7.55 -1.10 8.34
CA ASP A 107 8.62 -0.53 7.51
C ASP A 107 9.08 -1.44 6.37
N TRP A 108 8.67 -2.70 6.35
CA TRP A 108 9.10 -3.65 5.33
C TRP A 108 8.07 -3.79 4.21
N LYS A 109 8.59 -3.95 3.00
CA LYS A 109 7.78 -4.19 1.80
C LYS A 109 8.43 -5.26 0.95
N ALA A 110 7.61 -6.22 0.51
CA ALA A 110 8.00 -7.20 -0.48
C ALA A 110 7.23 -6.96 -1.78
N VAL A 111 7.91 -7.15 -2.91
CA VAL A 111 7.37 -6.99 -4.25
C VAL A 111 7.73 -8.22 -5.08
N ARG A 112 6.79 -8.72 -5.87
CA ARG A 112 7.00 -9.81 -6.82
C ARG A 112 6.45 -9.40 -8.18
N TYR A 113 7.30 -9.37 -9.19
CA TYR A 113 6.95 -9.19 -10.59
C TYR A 113 7.00 -10.53 -11.33
N ASN A 114 6.34 -10.63 -12.47
CA ASN A 114 6.27 -11.85 -13.28
C ASN A 114 5.72 -13.05 -12.50
N VAL A 115 4.66 -12.86 -11.75
CA VAL A 115 4.03 -13.89 -10.90
C VAL A 115 3.68 -15.14 -11.71
N HIS A 116 3.19 -14.97 -12.95
CA HIS A 116 2.86 -16.08 -13.86
C HIS A 116 4.08 -16.90 -14.32
N ASN A 117 5.29 -16.43 -14.07
CA ASN A 117 6.55 -17.08 -14.46
C ASN A 117 7.49 -17.27 -13.26
N ASP A 118 6.95 -17.58 -12.10
CA ASP A 118 7.71 -17.80 -10.86
C ASP A 118 8.71 -16.67 -10.53
N GLY A 119 8.28 -15.41 -10.74
CA GLY A 119 9.10 -14.24 -10.47
C GLY A 119 9.60 -14.20 -9.03
N LYS A 120 10.86 -13.83 -8.87
CA LYS A 120 11.49 -13.73 -7.55
C LYS A 120 10.88 -12.58 -6.75
N MET A 121 10.83 -12.79 -5.44
CA MET A 121 10.45 -11.74 -4.49
C MET A 121 11.64 -10.84 -4.22
N GLU A 122 11.43 -9.54 -4.28
CA GLU A 122 12.31 -8.48 -3.81
C GLU A 122 11.84 -8.02 -2.42
N LEU A 123 12.74 -7.57 -1.56
CA LEU A 123 12.43 -7.14 -0.20
C LEU A 123 13.13 -5.81 0.12
N TYR A 124 12.37 -4.84 0.64
CA TYR A 124 12.84 -3.50 0.93
C TYR A 124 12.51 -3.06 2.35
N ASN A 125 13.34 -2.19 2.93
CA ASN A 125 13.03 -1.50 4.16
C ASN A 125 12.77 -0.03 3.85
N LEU A 126 11.50 0.36 3.79
CA LEU A 126 11.06 1.70 3.39
C LEU A 126 11.47 2.81 4.37
N LYS A 127 11.84 2.46 5.60
CA LYS A 127 12.36 3.45 6.57
C LYS A 127 13.74 3.97 6.18
N THR A 128 14.57 3.13 5.57
CA THR A 128 15.94 3.45 5.19
C THR A 128 16.12 3.60 3.69
N ASP A 129 15.21 3.05 2.90
CA ASP A 129 15.25 3.04 1.43
C ASP A 129 13.82 3.16 0.87
N MET A 130 13.28 4.37 0.91
CA MET A 130 11.94 4.67 0.38
C MET A 130 11.86 4.52 -1.14
N SER A 131 12.99 4.63 -1.80
CA SER A 131 13.13 4.54 -3.27
C SER A 131 13.28 3.10 -3.78
N GLU A 132 13.33 2.10 -2.88
CA GLU A 132 13.40 0.68 -3.22
C GLU A 132 14.60 0.34 -4.15
N ASN A 133 15.78 0.90 -3.84
CA ASN A 133 17.00 0.72 -4.63
C ASN A 133 17.81 -0.50 -4.23
N ILE A 134 17.70 -0.96 -2.97
CA ILE A 134 18.53 -2.01 -2.39
C ILE A 134 17.66 -3.21 -2.05
N ASP A 135 17.69 -4.24 -2.90
CA ASP A 135 17.00 -5.51 -2.61
C ASP A 135 17.70 -6.27 -1.49
N LEU A 136 16.99 -6.45 -0.39
CA LEU A 136 17.43 -7.13 0.81
C LEU A 136 17.01 -8.60 0.87
N ALA A 137 16.34 -9.16 -0.14
CA ALA A 137 15.81 -10.53 -0.11
C ALA A 137 16.88 -11.57 0.19
N GLY A 138 18.08 -11.43 -0.40
CA GLY A 138 19.21 -12.33 -0.15
C GLY A 138 19.77 -12.27 1.26
N ALA A 139 19.63 -11.12 1.94
CA ALA A 139 20.12 -10.93 3.31
C ALA A 139 19.11 -11.37 4.38
N TYR A 140 17.81 -11.46 4.04
CA TYR A 140 16.72 -11.76 4.99
C TYR A 140 15.79 -12.87 4.48
N PRO A 141 16.30 -14.10 4.25
CA PRO A 141 15.50 -15.20 3.68
C PRO A 141 14.29 -15.58 4.53
N ASP A 142 14.39 -15.53 5.86
CA ASP A 142 13.28 -15.83 6.77
C ASP A 142 12.15 -14.81 6.61
N LYS A 143 12.49 -13.53 6.41
CA LYS A 143 11.53 -12.47 6.16
C LYS A 143 10.86 -12.63 4.78
N VAL A 144 11.62 -13.04 3.78
CA VAL A 144 11.05 -13.38 2.46
C VAL A 144 10.02 -14.50 2.59
N ALA A 145 10.31 -15.54 3.37
CA ALA A 145 9.37 -16.64 3.62
C ALA A 145 8.11 -16.18 4.39
N GLU A 146 8.27 -15.29 5.39
CA GLU A 146 7.15 -14.65 6.10
C GLU A 146 6.24 -13.89 5.11
N PHE A 147 6.82 -13.05 4.28
CA PHE A 147 6.06 -12.21 3.34
C PHE A 147 5.42 -13.02 2.21
N ASP A 148 6.06 -14.09 1.74
CA ASP A 148 5.46 -15.04 0.79
C ASP A 148 4.22 -15.72 1.37
N SER A 149 4.30 -16.14 2.63
CA SER A 149 3.17 -16.74 3.34
C SER A 149 2.03 -15.75 3.52
N LEU A 150 2.33 -14.50 3.87
CA LEU A 150 1.34 -13.43 4.01
C LEU A 150 0.69 -13.09 2.66
N MET A 151 1.44 -12.99 1.57
CA MET A 151 0.88 -12.75 0.23
C MET A 151 -0.12 -13.83 -0.17
N LYS A 152 0.22 -15.11 0.10
CA LYS A 152 -0.67 -16.24 -0.18
C LYS A 152 -1.94 -16.20 0.66
N ALA A 153 -1.83 -15.85 1.94
CA ALA A 153 -2.96 -15.77 2.86
C ALA A 153 -3.87 -14.57 2.60
N SER A 154 -3.32 -13.48 2.06
CA SER A 154 -4.05 -12.22 1.80
C SER A 154 -4.92 -12.30 0.54
N ARG A 155 -4.61 -13.23 -0.35
CA ARG A 155 -5.28 -13.33 -1.64
C ARG A 155 -6.62 -14.03 -1.53
N THR A 156 -7.66 -13.41 -2.08
CA THR A 156 -8.94 -14.06 -2.33
C THR A 156 -8.93 -14.65 -3.73
N GLU A 157 -9.17 -15.96 -3.84
CA GLU A 157 -9.24 -16.65 -5.13
C GLU A 157 -10.37 -16.09 -5.99
N SER A 158 -10.10 -15.88 -7.28
CA SER A 158 -11.06 -15.37 -8.24
C SER A 158 -10.89 -16.07 -9.59
N ASP A 159 -11.99 -16.54 -10.17
CA ASP A 159 -11.98 -17.14 -11.51
C ASP A 159 -11.63 -16.13 -12.61
N LEU A 160 -11.82 -14.84 -12.35
CA LEU A 160 -11.52 -13.76 -13.30
C LEU A 160 -10.05 -13.27 -13.21
N PHE A 161 -9.42 -13.48 -12.06
CA PHE A 161 -8.08 -12.95 -11.77
C PHE A 161 -7.22 -14.04 -11.15
N ARG A 162 -6.81 -15.00 -11.97
CA ARG A 162 -5.93 -16.10 -11.56
C ARG A 162 -4.47 -15.73 -11.83
N PHE A 163 -3.61 -16.11 -10.89
CA PHE A 163 -2.18 -16.25 -11.15
C PHE A 163 -1.91 -17.72 -11.47
N GLU A 164 -2.00 -18.07 -12.73
CA GLU A 164 -1.66 -19.40 -13.27
C GLU A 164 -0.34 -19.33 -14.03
#